data_7afe8ed21b33410022a7518314f490ec
#
_entry.id   7afe8ed21b33410022a7518314f490ec
#
_cell.length_a   1.000
_cell.length_b   1.000
_cell.length_c   1.000
_cell.angle_alpha   90.00
_cell.angle_beta   90.00
_cell.angle_gamma   90.00
#
_symmetry.space_group_name_H-M   'P 1'
#
loop_
_entity.id
_entity.type
_entity.pdbx_description
1 polymer ?
#
loop_
_entity_poly.entity_id
_entity_poly.type
_entity_poly.pdbx_seq_one_letter_code
_entity_poly.pdbx_strand_id
1 'polypeptide(L)'
;MKQHIILFLMFTLCYTSCNRKANVSDVGLPKSEEKSLVALGQLWGFLKYHHPAVANGNYDWDMELIKRIPLVCEAKNDSVWKKLLDNWLDSLPPVPENPNKKLPNLEIKLKPDYGELFNPEYFYPKTIDKIRFILDNAVVTTNRYVKVDEKQQGQLFITNEPFYNELLYPELSYRLLALFRYWNIINYFFPYRELCDQKWSTVLTEMLPEFVYAKNREEYIFACLKLVTKIDDSHGTLSPNLNIGLLSVPFEVQFIENQLVVTRFTGNDSYVKEKIKIGDVITSINGESIDAIVKKMLPYTPASNYPVKLRGISSSMFLSGNSTIVNIVVQRDEKTFHFKIRRYDRRLLNATDYGNPQPDKEGYRILDNNIGYVLPPSCKVEEREQGVKKVLDGTKGVIIDMRCYPSNDYIIPSFKAHLKLRQEYNMMISKPNVSYPGYFFMHKLDSISQETKNLHIPKVVIIVNEYTQSAAEDYVMEFQIIPGSVVIGSTTAGADGRVVNFDLPGNIYTRMTGWGVYYPDGSNLQRAGAKIDEVVKPTIAGIKAGRDELLERAIEIINESNH
;
A
#
# COMPACT_ATOMS: atom_id res chain seq x y z
N MET A 1 15.70 -15.80 50.28
CA MET A 1 16.53 -14.95 49.40
C MET A 1 17.73 -15.71 48.85
N LYS A 2 17.54 -16.78 48.07
CA LYS A 2 18.64 -17.55 47.40
C LYS A 2 18.03 -18.60 46.41
N GLN A 3 17.20 -18.18 45.46
CA GLN A 3 16.66 -19.08 44.45
C GLN A 3 16.39 -18.44 43.06
N HIS A 4 16.85 -17.21 42.79
CA HIS A 4 16.59 -16.52 41.50
C HIS A 4 17.85 -16.15 40.69
N ILE A 5 19.04 -16.74 40.99
CA ILE A 5 20.31 -16.34 40.32
C ILE A 5 20.82 -17.42 39.32
N ILE A 6 20.20 -18.60 39.22
CA ILE A 6 20.75 -19.70 38.39
C ILE A 6 20.14 -19.76 36.98
N LEU A 7 19.07 -19.02 36.68
CA LEU A 7 18.44 -19.08 35.35
C LEU A 7 18.99 -18.04 34.35
N PHE A 8 19.88 -17.13 34.75
CA PHE A 8 20.41 -16.05 33.89
C PHE A 8 21.77 -16.37 33.26
N LEU A 9 22.40 -17.47 33.58
CA LEU A 9 23.76 -17.80 33.11
C LEU A 9 23.84 -18.86 31.99
N MET A 10 22.71 -19.41 31.55
CA MET A 10 22.69 -20.36 30.39
C MET A 10 22.34 -19.71 29.05
N PHE A 11 21.92 -18.46 29.04
CA PHE A 11 21.56 -17.77 27.78
C PHE A 11 22.69 -16.98 27.12
N THR A 12 23.84 -16.84 27.79
CA THR A 12 24.95 -15.99 27.29
C THR A 12 26.01 -16.76 26.46
N LEU A 13 25.86 -18.04 26.24
CA LEU A 13 26.86 -18.87 25.53
C LEU A 13 26.49 -19.20 24.07
N CYS A 14 25.30 -18.87 23.59
CA CYS A 14 24.90 -19.10 22.18
C CYS A 14 25.13 -17.93 21.23
N TYR A 15 25.75 -16.82 21.69
CA TYR A 15 25.83 -15.57 20.95
C TYR A 15 27.04 -15.40 20.01
N THR A 16 27.93 -16.36 19.89
CA THR A 16 29.21 -16.13 19.22
C THR A 16 29.36 -16.67 17.79
N SER A 17 28.41 -17.44 17.25
CA SER A 17 28.63 -18.08 15.95
C SER A 17 28.07 -17.33 14.73
N CYS A 18 27.11 -16.40 14.89
CA CYS A 18 26.58 -15.61 13.76
C CYS A 18 27.23 -14.22 13.55
N ASN A 19 28.22 -13.85 14.35
CA ASN A 19 28.93 -12.58 14.18
C ASN A 19 30.16 -12.70 13.28
N ARG A 20 30.00 -13.09 12.01
CA ARG A 20 31.07 -12.93 11.02
C ARG A 20 31.14 -11.46 10.57
N LYS A 21 32.24 -10.80 10.93
CA LYS A 21 32.63 -9.49 10.35
C LYS A 21 32.92 -9.67 8.86
N ALA A 22 31.94 -9.41 8.00
CA ALA A 22 32.15 -9.23 6.58
C ALA A 22 31.63 -7.85 6.17
N ASN A 23 32.31 -7.18 5.27
CA ASN A 23 31.82 -5.96 4.62
C ASN A 23 30.61 -6.34 3.77
N VAL A 24 29.42 -5.78 4.10
CA VAL A 24 28.10 -6.34 3.85
C VAL A 24 27.50 -5.96 2.50
N SER A 25 28.23 -5.37 1.57
CA SER A 25 27.59 -4.91 0.33
C SER A 25 27.46 -5.96 -0.79
N ASP A 26 28.16 -7.13 -0.74
CA ASP A 26 28.18 -8.06 -1.88
C ASP A 26 28.21 -9.56 -1.53
N VAL A 27 27.99 -9.96 -0.28
CA VAL A 27 28.04 -11.38 0.10
C VAL A 27 26.63 -11.85 0.49
N GLY A 28 25.98 -12.56 -0.42
CA GLY A 28 24.74 -13.30 -0.12
C GLY A 28 24.95 -14.35 0.97
N LEU A 29 23.85 -14.84 1.55
CA LEU A 29 23.89 -15.96 2.49
C LEU A 29 24.48 -17.21 1.82
N PRO A 30 25.19 -18.08 2.59
CA PRO A 30 25.54 -19.39 2.08
C PRO A 30 24.27 -20.13 1.61
N LYS A 31 24.32 -20.79 0.45
CA LYS A 31 23.15 -21.43 -0.16
C LYS A 31 22.39 -22.40 0.76
N SER A 32 23.08 -23.14 1.61
CA SER A 32 22.44 -24.06 2.54
C SER A 32 21.69 -23.30 3.64
N GLU A 33 22.24 -22.20 4.14
CA GLU A 33 21.59 -21.36 5.16
C GLU A 33 20.38 -20.63 4.57
N GLU A 34 20.49 -20.11 3.35
CA GLU A 34 19.38 -19.51 2.62
C GLU A 34 18.23 -20.49 2.42
N LYS A 35 18.53 -21.71 1.91
CA LYS A 35 17.53 -22.76 1.72
C LYS A 35 16.84 -23.15 3.03
N SER A 36 17.62 -23.32 4.09
CA SER A 36 17.10 -23.74 5.40
C SER A 36 16.15 -22.69 6.01
N LEU A 37 16.48 -21.40 5.88
CA LEU A 37 15.64 -20.29 6.35
C LEU A 37 14.37 -20.11 5.49
N VAL A 38 14.48 -20.27 4.16
CA VAL A 38 13.31 -20.29 3.27
C VAL A 38 12.36 -21.41 3.64
N ALA A 39 12.88 -22.64 3.79
CA ALA A 39 12.07 -23.80 4.18
C ALA A 39 11.38 -23.59 5.53
N LEU A 40 12.12 -23.10 6.54
CA LEU A 40 11.59 -22.81 7.87
C LEU A 40 10.46 -21.78 7.82
N GLY A 41 10.69 -20.64 7.14
CA GLY A 41 9.72 -19.54 7.06
C GLY A 41 8.43 -19.93 6.32
N GLN A 42 8.57 -20.70 5.23
CA GLN A 42 7.40 -21.18 4.48
C GLN A 42 6.62 -22.25 5.25
N LEU A 43 7.30 -23.22 5.88
CA LEU A 43 6.65 -24.25 6.69
C LEU A 43 5.94 -23.63 7.92
N TRP A 44 6.59 -22.66 8.59
CA TRP A 44 6.00 -21.95 9.72
C TRP A 44 4.69 -21.26 9.33
N GLY A 45 4.70 -20.51 8.23
CA GLY A 45 3.51 -19.79 7.75
C GLY A 45 2.43 -20.75 7.25
N PHE A 46 2.79 -21.81 6.54
CA PHE A 46 1.84 -22.84 6.12
C PHE A 46 1.11 -23.45 7.31
N LEU A 47 1.85 -23.91 8.33
CA LEU A 47 1.27 -24.51 9.52
C LEU A 47 0.43 -23.50 10.32
N LYS A 48 0.83 -22.23 10.38
CA LYS A 48 0.10 -21.16 11.05
C LYS A 48 -1.33 -21.01 10.53
N TYR A 49 -1.52 -21.16 9.23
CA TYR A 49 -2.81 -20.91 8.60
C TYR A 49 -3.57 -22.18 8.21
N HIS A 50 -2.89 -23.32 8.03
CA HIS A 50 -3.52 -24.55 7.54
C HIS A 50 -3.64 -25.65 8.60
N HIS A 51 -2.79 -25.67 9.64
CA HIS A 51 -2.84 -26.74 10.65
C HIS A 51 -3.83 -26.37 11.77
N PRO A 52 -4.92 -27.16 12.01
CA PRO A 52 -5.98 -26.77 12.95
C PRO A 52 -5.50 -26.44 14.37
N ALA A 53 -4.61 -27.26 14.95
CA ALA A 53 -4.11 -27.02 16.30
C ALA A 53 -3.28 -25.72 16.40
N VAL A 54 -2.54 -25.36 15.35
CA VAL A 54 -1.78 -24.11 15.30
C VAL A 54 -2.70 -22.92 15.05
N ALA A 55 -3.57 -23.01 14.06
CA ALA A 55 -4.54 -21.98 13.71
C ALA A 55 -5.46 -21.63 14.89
N ASN A 56 -5.86 -22.61 15.72
CA ASN A 56 -6.66 -22.40 16.93
C ASN A 56 -5.88 -21.75 18.09
N GLY A 57 -4.55 -21.58 17.95
CA GLY A 57 -3.71 -20.94 18.96
C GLY A 57 -3.31 -21.81 20.13
N ASN A 58 -3.23 -23.13 19.95
CA ASN A 58 -2.79 -24.06 21.00
C ASN A 58 -1.29 -23.94 21.32
N TYR A 59 -0.54 -23.15 20.54
CA TYR A 59 0.89 -22.93 20.65
C TYR A 59 1.20 -21.43 20.63
N ASP A 60 2.24 -21.01 21.33
CA ASP A 60 2.91 -19.74 21.07
C ASP A 60 3.76 -19.90 19.79
N TRP A 61 3.13 -19.62 18.64
CA TRP A 61 3.70 -19.98 17.34
C TRP A 61 4.89 -19.12 16.94
N ASP A 62 4.96 -17.87 17.42
CA ASP A 62 6.14 -17.03 17.25
C ASP A 62 7.33 -17.60 18.05
N MET A 63 7.11 -18.01 19.29
CA MET A 63 8.16 -18.62 20.10
C MET A 63 8.61 -19.98 19.56
N GLU A 64 7.72 -20.72 18.92
CA GLU A 64 8.08 -21.97 18.24
C GLU A 64 9.02 -21.71 17.04
N LEU A 65 8.84 -20.61 16.31
CA LEU A 65 9.77 -20.19 15.26
C LEU A 65 11.09 -19.70 15.85
N ILE A 66 11.04 -18.78 16.83
CA ILE A 66 12.22 -18.17 17.46
C ILE A 66 13.18 -19.23 18.00
N LYS A 67 12.66 -20.28 18.63
CA LYS A 67 13.49 -21.41 19.13
C LYS A 67 14.17 -22.19 18.01
N ARG A 68 13.59 -22.24 16.81
CA ARG A 68 14.11 -23.07 15.69
C ARG A 68 15.08 -22.33 14.79
N ILE A 69 15.01 -21.01 14.72
CA ILE A 69 15.92 -20.22 13.89
C ILE A 69 17.40 -20.53 14.21
N PRO A 70 17.87 -20.48 15.47
CA PRO A 70 19.26 -20.83 15.79
C PRO A 70 19.63 -22.25 15.37
N LEU A 71 18.73 -23.22 15.62
CA LEU A 71 18.98 -24.63 15.30
C LEU A 71 19.17 -24.87 13.80
N VAL A 72 18.40 -24.14 12.99
CA VAL A 72 18.47 -24.22 11.53
C VAL A 72 19.71 -23.50 11.00
N CYS A 73 20.08 -22.34 11.55
CA CYS A 73 21.31 -21.61 11.20
C CYS A 73 22.58 -22.41 11.56
N GLU A 74 22.56 -23.16 12.65
CA GLU A 74 23.71 -23.98 13.12
C GLU A 74 23.80 -25.34 12.43
N ALA A 75 22.83 -25.69 11.57
CA ALA A 75 22.78 -26.98 10.90
C ALA A 75 23.97 -27.15 9.93
N LYS A 76 24.74 -28.21 10.10
CA LYS A 76 25.97 -28.46 9.35
C LYS A 76 25.76 -28.80 7.87
N ASN A 77 24.57 -29.25 7.50
CA ASN A 77 24.21 -29.63 6.13
C ASN A 77 22.68 -29.74 5.96
N ASP A 78 22.25 -29.95 4.74
CA ASP A 78 20.84 -30.02 4.38
C ASP A 78 20.09 -31.16 5.09
N SER A 79 20.72 -32.28 5.30
CA SER A 79 20.08 -33.42 5.99
C SER A 79 19.72 -33.09 7.45
N VAL A 80 20.55 -32.29 8.14
CA VAL A 80 20.31 -31.90 9.53
C VAL A 80 19.11 -30.99 9.65
N TRP A 81 19.07 -29.88 8.90
CA TRP A 81 17.93 -28.95 9.01
C TRP A 81 16.63 -29.55 8.46
N LYS A 82 16.68 -30.35 7.38
CA LYS A 82 15.49 -31.07 6.87
C LYS A 82 14.91 -32.00 7.94
N LYS A 83 15.76 -32.69 8.68
CA LYS A 83 15.32 -33.55 9.79
C LYS A 83 14.72 -32.76 10.96
N LEU A 84 15.27 -31.58 11.26
CA LEU A 84 14.69 -30.68 12.28
C LEU A 84 13.26 -30.25 11.89
N LEU A 85 13.04 -29.90 10.62
CA LEU A 85 11.71 -29.49 10.13
C LEU A 85 10.73 -30.70 10.10
N ASP A 86 11.18 -31.87 9.67
CA ASP A 86 10.36 -33.08 9.67
C ASP A 86 9.94 -33.47 11.10
N ASN A 87 10.88 -33.47 12.07
CA ASN A 87 10.58 -33.72 13.47
C ASN A 87 9.62 -32.68 14.07
N TRP A 88 9.74 -31.41 13.65
CA TRP A 88 8.82 -30.39 14.10
C TRP A 88 7.40 -30.67 13.63
N LEU A 89 7.23 -31.01 12.35
CA LEU A 89 5.93 -31.40 11.82
C LEU A 89 5.36 -32.61 12.54
N ASP A 90 6.18 -33.63 12.86
CA ASP A 90 5.78 -34.81 13.61
C ASP A 90 5.41 -34.53 15.07
N SER A 91 5.85 -33.40 15.63
CA SER A 91 5.49 -33.02 17.01
C SER A 91 4.08 -32.43 17.13
N LEU A 92 3.45 -32.10 16.01
CA LEU A 92 2.08 -31.58 15.98
C LEU A 92 1.06 -32.72 16.00
N PRO A 93 -0.14 -32.51 16.57
CA PRO A 93 -1.22 -33.49 16.52
C PRO A 93 -1.57 -33.87 15.07
N PRO A 94 -1.92 -35.15 14.84
CA PRO A 94 -2.33 -35.56 13.49
C PRO A 94 -3.62 -34.87 13.04
N VAL A 95 -3.67 -34.55 11.77
CA VAL A 95 -4.88 -34.05 11.13
C VAL A 95 -5.74 -35.26 10.73
N PRO A 96 -7.05 -35.28 11.06
CA PRO A 96 -7.91 -36.39 10.65
C PRO A 96 -8.17 -36.34 9.14
N GLU A 97 -8.40 -37.48 8.51
CA GLU A 97 -8.86 -37.57 7.12
C GLU A 97 -10.21 -36.87 6.95
N ASN A 98 -10.36 -36.16 5.85
CA ASN A 98 -11.59 -35.48 5.50
C ASN A 98 -11.89 -35.58 3.99
N PRO A 99 -12.46 -36.70 3.54
CA PRO A 99 -12.79 -36.91 2.13
C PRO A 99 -13.87 -35.96 1.60
N ASN A 100 -14.56 -35.26 2.51
CA ASN A 100 -15.63 -34.31 2.15
C ASN A 100 -15.15 -32.87 2.03
N LYS A 101 -13.85 -32.59 2.21
CA LYS A 101 -13.31 -31.24 2.03
C LYS A 101 -13.44 -30.80 0.58
N LYS A 102 -14.19 -29.73 0.35
CA LYS A 102 -14.40 -29.17 -1.00
C LYS A 102 -14.30 -27.65 -0.93
N LEU A 103 -13.73 -27.08 -1.97
CA LEU A 103 -13.75 -25.63 -2.17
C LEU A 103 -15.18 -25.11 -2.30
N PRO A 104 -15.46 -23.88 -1.87
CA PRO A 104 -16.73 -23.21 -2.14
C PRO A 104 -17.06 -23.20 -3.63
N ASN A 105 -18.34 -23.32 -3.98
CA ASN A 105 -18.79 -23.20 -5.37
C ASN A 105 -18.88 -21.71 -5.77
N LEU A 106 -17.73 -21.05 -5.80
CA LEU A 106 -17.55 -19.66 -6.18
C LEU A 106 -16.44 -19.56 -7.23
N GLU A 107 -16.48 -18.54 -8.05
CA GLU A 107 -15.43 -18.26 -9.01
C GLU A 107 -14.11 -17.93 -8.28
N ILE A 108 -13.05 -18.67 -8.62
CA ILE A 108 -11.72 -18.45 -8.02
C ILE A 108 -11.01 -17.36 -8.83
N LYS A 109 -10.67 -16.25 -8.16
CA LYS A 109 -9.88 -15.17 -8.75
C LYS A 109 -8.39 -15.36 -8.55
N LEU A 110 -7.98 -15.84 -7.37
CA LEU A 110 -6.56 -16.08 -7.04
C LEU A 110 -6.43 -17.43 -6.34
N LYS A 111 -5.39 -18.19 -6.69
CA LYS A 111 -5.02 -19.46 -6.06
C LYS A 111 -3.78 -19.26 -5.15
N PRO A 112 -3.61 -20.09 -4.10
CA PRO A 112 -2.42 -20.03 -3.28
C PRO A 112 -1.14 -20.38 -4.06
N ASP A 113 -0.03 -19.73 -3.69
CA ASP A 113 1.31 -20.12 -4.09
C ASP A 113 2.00 -20.77 -2.88
N TYR A 114 2.34 -22.04 -3.00
CA TYR A 114 2.96 -22.80 -1.93
C TYR A 114 4.50 -22.74 -1.97
N GLY A 115 5.07 -22.00 -2.90
CA GLY A 115 6.51 -21.80 -3.01
C GLY A 115 7.28 -23.12 -3.07
N GLU A 116 8.23 -23.28 -2.14
CA GLU A 116 9.12 -24.43 -2.07
C GLU A 116 8.59 -25.61 -1.21
N LEU A 117 7.36 -25.52 -0.67
CA LEU A 117 6.81 -26.53 0.23
C LEU A 117 6.71 -27.94 -0.40
N PHE A 118 6.61 -28.00 -1.73
CA PHE A 118 6.55 -29.26 -2.45
C PHE A 118 7.84 -29.60 -3.21
N ASN A 119 8.92 -28.87 -2.94
CA ASN A 119 10.21 -29.04 -3.60
C ASN A 119 11.11 -30.01 -2.81
N PRO A 120 11.56 -31.15 -3.39
CA PRO A 120 12.41 -32.13 -2.71
C PRO A 120 13.81 -31.58 -2.38
N GLU A 121 14.23 -30.46 -2.97
CA GLU A 121 15.46 -29.79 -2.55
C GLU A 121 15.34 -29.17 -1.16
N TYR A 122 14.11 -28.80 -0.73
CA TYR A 122 13.82 -28.15 0.54
C TYR A 122 13.27 -29.11 1.61
N PHE A 123 12.57 -30.16 1.21
CA PHE A 123 11.93 -31.09 2.15
C PHE A 123 12.16 -32.55 1.74
N TYR A 124 12.13 -33.47 2.71
CA TYR A 124 12.10 -34.90 2.40
C TYR A 124 10.76 -35.27 1.72
N PRO A 125 10.72 -36.27 0.81
CA PRO A 125 9.48 -36.72 0.21
C PRO A 125 8.36 -37.01 1.22
N LYS A 126 8.68 -37.69 2.32
CA LYS A 126 7.72 -37.97 3.39
C LYS A 126 7.19 -36.72 4.10
N THR A 127 8.01 -35.67 4.20
CA THR A 127 7.58 -34.36 4.76
C THR A 127 6.63 -33.66 3.79
N ILE A 128 6.92 -33.72 2.49
CA ILE A 128 6.05 -33.22 1.43
C ILE A 128 4.69 -33.92 1.46
N ASP A 129 4.68 -35.26 1.63
CA ASP A 129 3.42 -36.03 1.70
C ASP A 129 2.58 -35.63 2.93
N LYS A 130 3.21 -35.38 4.09
CA LYS A 130 2.52 -34.83 5.27
C LYS A 130 1.95 -33.44 5.03
N ILE A 131 2.71 -32.54 4.38
CA ILE A 131 2.24 -31.20 4.04
C ILE A 131 1.03 -31.28 3.10
N ARG A 132 1.07 -32.15 2.09
CA ARG A 132 -0.06 -32.40 1.19
C ARG A 132 -1.26 -32.95 1.94
N PHE A 133 -1.05 -33.92 2.83
CA PHE A 133 -2.12 -34.49 3.64
C PHE A 133 -2.83 -33.43 4.49
N ILE A 134 -2.07 -32.53 5.12
CA ILE A 134 -2.65 -31.39 5.85
C ILE A 134 -3.46 -30.51 4.89
N LEU A 135 -2.88 -30.16 3.74
CA LEU A 135 -3.54 -29.32 2.76
C LEU A 135 -4.86 -29.91 2.28
N ASP A 136 -4.90 -31.23 2.04
CA ASP A 136 -6.06 -31.90 1.47
C ASP A 136 -7.16 -32.19 2.51
N ASN A 137 -6.80 -32.34 3.78
CA ASN A 137 -7.72 -32.81 4.83
C ASN A 137 -8.06 -31.78 5.91
N ALA A 138 -7.12 -30.88 6.25
CA ALA A 138 -7.36 -29.94 7.34
C ALA A 138 -8.48 -28.96 7.04
N VAL A 139 -9.36 -28.74 8.02
CA VAL A 139 -10.39 -27.70 8.00
C VAL A 139 -10.12 -26.75 9.14
N VAL A 140 -9.88 -25.50 8.80
CA VAL A 140 -9.71 -24.39 9.74
C VAL A 140 -10.98 -23.52 9.68
N THR A 141 -11.89 -23.70 10.62
CA THR A 141 -13.13 -22.94 10.71
C THR A 141 -12.95 -21.64 11.48
N THR A 142 -12.01 -21.63 12.43
CA THR A 142 -11.62 -20.46 13.22
C THR A 142 -10.11 -20.33 13.19
N ASN A 143 -9.62 -19.11 13.06
CA ASN A 143 -8.17 -18.86 13.07
C ASN A 143 -7.87 -17.74 14.07
N ARG A 144 -6.95 -18.01 15.01
CA ARG A 144 -6.48 -17.04 16.00
C ARG A 144 -5.82 -15.82 15.36
N TYR A 145 -5.15 -16.02 14.23
CA TYR A 145 -4.30 -15.01 13.59
C TYR A 145 -5.01 -14.24 12.49
N VAL A 146 -6.15 -14.75 12.03
CA VAL A 146 -6.91 -14.16 10.92
C VAL A 146 -8.40 -14.26 11.19
N LYS A 147 -9.11 -13.15 11.07
CA LYS A 147 -10.56 -13.08 11.24
C LYS A 147 -11.18 -12.38 10.04
N VAL A 148 -12.28 -12.92 9.55
CA VAL A 148 -13.17 -12.25 8.60
C VAL A 148 -14.44 -11.86 9.35
N ASP A 149 -14.83 -10.58 9.28
CA ASP A 149 -16.03 -10.05 9.93
C ASP A 149 -17.14 -9.84 8.91
N GLU A 150 -18.08 -10.76 8.85
CA GLU A 150 -19.21 -10.70 7.92
C GLU A 150 -20.14 -9.50 8.20
N LYS A 151 -20.21 -9.01 9.44
CA LYS A 151 -20.98 -7.80 9.79
C LYS A 151 -20.37 -6.55 9.18
N GLN A 152 -19.07 -6.58 8.89
CA GLN A 152 -18.33 -5.55 8.16
C GLN A 152 -18.09 -5.97 6.71
N GLN A 153 -19.06 -6.63 6.09
CA GLN A 153 -19.05 -7.05 4.69
C GLN A 153 -17.88 -7.99 4.33
N GLY A 154 -17.36 -8.77 5.29
CA GLY A 154 -16.25 -9.66 5.08
C GLY A 154 -14.86 -8.97 5.20
N GLN A 155 -14.78 -7.91 6.01
CA GLN A 155 -13.49 -7.26 6.33
C GLN A 155 -12.53 -8.27 6.95
N LEU A 156 -11.34 -8.36 6.40
CA LEU A 156 -10.23 -9.15 6.91
C LEU A 156 -9.50 -8.39 8.03
N PHE A 157 -9.20 -9.09 9.11
CA PHE A 157 -8.36 -8.62 10.21
C PHE A 157 -7.22 -9.61 10.44
N ILE A 158 -6.00 -9.12 10.55
CA ILE A 158 -4.86 -9.86 11.09
C ILE A 158 -4.82 -9.58 12.58
N THR A 159 -4.79 -10.63 13.38
CA THR A 159 -4.94 -10.56 14.83
C THR A 159 -3.86 -11.36 15.54
N ASN A 160 -3.60 -11.01 16.81
CA ASN A 160 -2.61 -11.73 17.66
C ASN A 160 -1.20 -11.79 17.06
N GLU A 161 -0.80 -10.69 16.42
CA GLU A 161 0.56 -10.48 15.93
C GLU A 161 1.22 -9.40 16.81
N PRO A 162 1.96 -9.74 17.88
CA PRO A 162 2.49 -8.75 18.80
C PRO A 162 3.60 -7.90 18.17
N PHE A 163 3.66 -6.63 18.60
CA PHE A 163 4.66 -5.65 18.19
C PHE A 163 6.06 -5.94 18.71
N TYR A 164 6.18 -6.62 19.85
CA TYR A 164 7.45 -6.69 20.58
C TYR A 164 8.08 -5.30 20.73
N ASN A 165 7.32 -4.36 21.27
CA ASN A 165 7.62 -2.93 21.32
C ASN A 165 8.85 -2.58 22.18
N GLU A 166 9.22 -3.43 23.13
CA GLU A 166 10.44 -3.32 23.93
C GLU A 166 11.71 -3.62 23.12
N LEU A 167 11.59 -4.31 21.99
CA LEU A 167 12.71 -4.71 21.12
C LEU A 167 12.84 -3.75 19.93
N LEU A 168 13.12 -2.47 20.16
CA LEU A 168 13.19 -1.45 19.09
C LEU A 168 14.18 -1.81 17.97
N TYR A 169 15.30 -2.46 18.31
CA TYR A 169 16.18 -3.13 17.36
C TYR A 169 16.23 -4.60 17.75
N PRO A 170 15.39 -5.44 17.12
CA PRO A 170 15.28 -6.84 17.49
C PRO A 170 16.54 -7.64 17.14
N GLU A 171 16.83 -8.67 17.92
CA GLU A 171 17.83 -9.65 17.56
C GLU A 171 17.40 -10.48 16.33
N LEU A 172 18.33 -11.23 15.74
CA LEU A 172 18.15 -11.95 14.47
C LEU A 172 16.86 -12.74 14.38
N SER A 173 16.50 -13.51 15.41
CA SER A 173 15.31 -14.35 15.39
C SER A 173 14.02 -13.54 15.24
N TYR A 174 13.93 -12.39 15.87
CA TYR A 174 12.77 -11.50 15.75
C TYR A 174 12.78 -10.71 14.44
N ARG A 175 13.95 -10.38 13.89
CA ARG A 175 14.02 -9.78 12.54
C ARG A 175 13.54 -10.76 11.47
N LEU A 176 13.93 -12.04 11.58
CA LEU A 176 13.44 -13.10 10.70
C LEU A 176 11.94 -13.40 10.92
N LEU A 177 11.45 -13.33 12.17
CA LEU A 177 10.01 -13.39 12.43
C LEU A 177 9.26 -12.28 11.71
N ALA A 178 9.79 -11.05 11.68
CA ALA A 178 9.18 -9.93 10.95
C ALA A 178 9.09 -10.23 9.44
N LEU A 179 10.19 -10.71 8.84
CA LEU A 179 10.24 -11.10 7.44
C LEU A 179 9.23 -12.22 7.13
N PHE A 180 9.25 -13.29 7.90
CA PHE A 180 8.40 -14.46 7.66
C PHE A 180 6.92 -14.15 7.91
N ARG A 181 6.60 -13.33 8.93
CA ARG A 181 5.24 -12.88 9.21
C ARG A 181 4.70 -12.06 8.04
N TYR A 182 5.43 -11.03 7.62
CA TYR A 182 5.02 -10.19 6.50
C TYR A 182 4.86 -11.02 5.22
N TRP A 183 5.89 -11.81 4.87
CA TRP A 183 5.86 -12.61 3.64
C TRP A 183 4.67 -13.57 3.57
N ASN A 184 4.38 -14.27 4.67
CA ASN A 184 3.27 -15.22 4.72
C ASN A 184 1.89 -14.52 4.74
N ILE A 185 1.75 -13.38 5.42
CA ILE A 185 0.51 -12.59 5.37
C ILE A 185 0.21 -12.18 3.93
N ILE A 186 1.20 -11.64 3.23
CA ILE A 186 1.04 -11.27 1.81
C ILE A 186 0.74 -12.51 0.96
N ASN A 187 1.47 -13.60 1.16
CA ASN A 187 1.29 -14.83 0.38
C ASN A 187 -0.13 -15.40 0.46
N TYR A 188 -0.75 -15.33 1.63
CA TYR A 188 -2.07 -15.93 1.85
C TYR A 188 -3.24 -14.94 1.84
N PHE A 189 -3.00 -13.64 2.03
CA PHE A 189 -4.10 -12.69 2.27
C PHE A 189 -3.99 -11.38 1.48
N PHE A 190 -3.07 -11.26 0.53
CA PHE A 190 -3.00 -10.13 -0.39
C PHE A 190 -3.63 -10.50 -1.74
N PRO A 191 -4.70 -9.79 -2.19
CA PRO A 191 -5.48 -10.19 -3.36
C PRO A 191 -4.75 -10.00 -4.70
N TYR A 192 -3.67 -9.24 -4.72
CA TYR A 192 -2.98 -8.82 -5.94
C TYR A 192 -1.55 -9.33 -6.05
N ARG A 193 -1.23 -10.41 -5.34
CA ARG A 193 0.10 -11.02 -5.34
C ARG A 193 0.65 -11.29 -6.75
N GLU A 194 -0.23 -11.65 -7.69
CA GLU A 194 0.16 -11.92 -9.08
C GLU A 194 0.42 -10.65 -9.91
N LEU A 195 0.07 -9.47 -9.39
CA LEU A 195 0.33 -8.18 -10.03
C LEU A 195 1.63 -7.53 -9.55
N CYS A 196 2.33 -8.09 -8.57
CA CYS A 196 3.63 -7.58 -8.13
C CYS A 196 4.65 -7.66 -9.28
N ASP A 197 5.59 -6.71 -9.35
CA ASP A 197 6.62 -6.66 -10.40
C ASP A 197 7.48 -7.93 -10.45
N GLN A 198 7.57 -8.64 -9.34
CA GLN A 198 8.29 -9.91 -9.25
C GLN A 198 7.43 -11.00 -8.62
N LYS A 199 7.73 -12.26 -8.95
CA LYS A 199 7.04 -13.42 -8.37
C LYS A 199 7.24 -13.42 -6.85
N TRP A 200 6.14 -13.45 -6.06
CA TRP A 200 6.19 -13.32 -4.62
C TRP A 200 7.06 -14.39 -3.92
N SER A 201 7.09 -15.63 -4.46
CA SER A 201 7.94 -16.70 -3.92
C SER A 201 9.43 -16.35 -3.93
N THR A 202 9.92 -15.49 -4.82
CA THR A 202 11.33 -15.08 -4.89
C THR A 202 11.68 -13.97 -3.88
N VAL A 203 10.69 -13.23 -3.41
CA VAL A 203 10.89 -12.11 -2.47
C VAL A 203 11.48 -12.59 -1.14
N LEU A 204 11.07 -13.77 -0.66
CA LEU A 204 11.58 -14.31 0.60
C LEU A 204 13.10 -14.48 0.56
N THR A 205 13.60 -15.14 -0.49
CA THR A 205 15.03 -15.38 -0.70
C THR A 205 15.79 -14.06 -0.88
N GLU A 206 15.27 -13.14 -1.67
CA GLU A 206 15.89 -11.83 -1.92
C GLU A 206 16.02 -11.01 -0.62
N MET A 207 15.02 -11.06 0.24
CA MET A 207 14.99 -10.20 1.43
C MET A 207 15.73 -10.79 2.65
N LEU A 208 16.03 -12.09 2.66
CA LEU A 208 16.76 -12.72 3.77
C LEU A 208 18.05 -11.98 4.14
N PRO A 209 18.98 -11.65 3.20
CA PRO A 209 20.22 -10.94 3.55
C PRO A 209 19.96 -9.58 4.21
N GLU A 210 18.94 -8.84 3.77
CA GLU A 210 18.60 -7.52 4.33
C GLU A 210 18.22 -7.62 5.81
N PHE A 211 17.48 -8.67 6.20
CA PHE A 211 17.08 -8.90 7.59
C PHE A 211 18.17 -9.55 8.44
N VAL A 212 18.94 -10.44 7.85
CA VAL A 212 20.04 -11.13 8.56
C VAL A 212 21.14 -10.14 8.91
N TYR A 213 21.55 -9.30 7.97
CA TYR A 213 22.71 -8.45 8.11
C TYR A 213 22.43 -7.02 8.58
N ALA A 214 21.17 -6.64 8.82
CA ALA A 214 20.84 -5.35 9.44
C ALA A 214 21.63 -5.20 10.75
N LYS A 215 22.40 -4.10 10.90
CA LYS A 215 23.33 -3.89 12.01
C LYS A 215 22.77 -3.00 13.12
N ASN A 216 21.70 -2.29 12.84
CA ASN A 216 21.08 -1.33 13.73
C ASN A 216 19.59 -1.15 13.39
N ARG A 217 18.88 -0.35 14.21
CA ARG A 217 17.46 -0.06 14.01
C ARG A 217 17.16 0.55 12.65
N GLU A 218 18.00 1.45 12.18
CA GLU A 218 17.76 2.17 10.91
C GLU A 218 17.84 1.20 9.72
N GLU A 219 18.87 0.37 9.65
CA GLU A 219 19.01 -0.67 8.63
C GLU A 219 17.85 -1.67 8.67
N TYR A 220 17.38 -2.03 9.87
CA TYR A 220 16.21 -2.90 10.01
C TYR A 220 14.92 -2.24 9.50
N ILE A 221 14.70 -0.93 9.78
CA ILE A 221 13.57 -0.17 9.23
C ILE A 221 13.66 -0.10 7.71
N PHE A 222 14.87 0.13 7.15
CA PHE A 222 15.08 0.09 5.70
C PHE A 222 14.76 -1.28 5.10
N ALA A 223 15.17 -2.37 5.73
CA ALA A 223 14.82 -3.73 5.29
C ALA A 223 13.30 -3.95 5.27
N CYS A 224 12.61 -3.55 6.35
CA CYS A 224 11.15 -3.64 6.42
C CYS A 224 10.47 -2.78 5.34
N LEU A 225 10.94 -1.55 5.12
CA LEU A 225 10.36 -0.64 4.13
C LEU A 225 10.59 -1.14 2.70
N LYS A 226 11.78 -1.68 2.41
CA LYS A 226 12.09 -2.33 1.14
C LYS A 226 11.18 -3.54 0.90
N LEU A 227 10.91 -4.34 1.93
CA LEU A 227 9.98 -5.47 1.87
C LEU A 227 8.55 -5.00 1.57
N VAL A 228 8.07 -3.95 2.26
CA VAL A 228 6.73 -3.37 2.01
C VAL A 228 6.62 -2.83 0.58
N THR A 229 7.69 -2.29 0.02
CA THR A 229 7.69 -1.78 -1.37
C THR A 229 7.48 -2.88 -2.42
N LYS A 230 7.81 -4.15 -2.09
CA LYS A 230 7.70 -5.29 -3.02
C LYS A 230 6.27 -5.70 -3.38
N ILE A 231 5.26 -5.25 -2.64
CA ILE A 231 3.85 -5.59 -2.96
C ILE A 231 3.23 -4.69 -4.02
N ASP A 232 3.92 -3.61 -4.42
CA ASP A 232 3.43 -2.64 -5.41
C ASP A 232 2.00 -2.17 -5.11
N ASP A 233 1.77 -1.76 -3.86
CA ASP A 233 0.47 -1.32 -3.34
C ASP A 233 0.58 0.08 -2.72
N SER A 234 -0.24 1.04 -3.21
CA SER A 234 -0.26 2.40 -2.67
C SER A 234 -0.89 2.50 -1.27
N HIS A 235 -1.56 1.45 -0.78
CA HIS A 235 -1.92 1.33 0.63
C HIS A 235 -0.76 0.87 1.51
N GLY A 236 0.28 0.26 0.93
CA GLY A 236 1.46 -0.17 1.65
C GLY A 236 2.14 0.99 2.38
N THR A 237 2.29 0.87 3.68
CA THR A 237 2.98 1.88 4.52
C THR A 237 3.76 1.19 5.62
N LEU A 238 4.70 1.90 6.20
CA LEU A 238 5.46 1.48 7.37
C LEU A 238 5.48 2.61 8.42
N SER A 239 5.25 2.29 9.69
CA SER A 239 5.41 3.22 10.80
C SER A 239 6.23 2.52 11.91
N PRO A 240 7.29 3.14 12.43
CA PRO A 240 7.81 4.45 12.06
C PRO A 240 8.38 4.46 10.64
N ASN A 241 8.10 5.53 9.92
CA ASN A 241 8.68 5.77 8.60
C ASN A 241 10.13 6.26 8.73
N LEU A 242 10.83 6.41 7.61
CA LEU A 242 12.16 6.99 7.59
C LEU A 242 12.18 8.31 8.35
N ASN A 243 13.19 8.51 9.16
CA ASN A 243 13.40 9.79 9.85
C ASN A 243 13.91 10.83 8.85
N ILE A 244 12.97 11.47 8.16
CA ILE A 244 13.27 12.54 7.19
C ILE A 244 13.53 13.91 7.84
N GLY A 245 13.49 13.99 9.18
CA GLY A 245 13.61 15.23 9.94
C GLY A 245 12.29 15.98 10.13
N LEU A 246 12.30 16.88 11.12
CA LEU A 246 11.11 17.65 11.50
C LEU A 246 10.98 18.98 10.75
N LEU A 247 12.02 19.40 10.06
CA LEU A 247 12.07 20.69 9.37
C LEU A 247 11.83 20.52 7.88
N SER A 248 11.09 21.45 7.26
CA SER A 248 10.87 21.51 5.82
C SER A 248 10.91 22.95 5.30
N VAL A 249 11.00 23.11 4.00
CA VAL A 249 10.92 24.42 3.33
C VAL A 249 9.48 24.91 3.28
N PRO A 250 9.22 26.24 3.19
CA PRO A 250 7.86 26.79 3.19
C PRO A 250 7.24 26.82 1.78
N PHE A 251 7.44 25.76 0.99
CA PHE A 251 6.81 25.57 -0.31
C PHE A 251 6.68 24.08 -0.65
N GLU A 252 5.76 23.76 -1.53
CA GLU A 252 5.51 22.41 -2.07
C GLU A 252 6.09 22.26 -3.46
N VAL A 253 6.41 21.01 -3.80
CA VAL A 253 6.91 20.61 -5.10
C VAL A 253 6.17 19.41 -5.62
N GLN A 254 6.02 19.31 -6.93
CA GLN A 254 5.42 18.17 -7.62
C GLN A 254 6.25 17.84 -8.87
N PHE A 255 6.13 16.62 -9.34
CA PHE A 255 6.70 16.23 -10.63
C PHE A 255 5.75 16.65 -11.75
N ILE A 256 6.14 17.65 -12.50
CA ILE A 256 5.45 18.16 -13.70
C ILE A 256 6.40 18.00 -14.89
N GLU A 257 5.93 17.41 -15.99
CA GLU A 257 6.76 17.14 -17.17
C GLU A 257 8.08 16.38 -16.80
N ASN A 258 7.98 15.45 -15.84
CA ASN A 258 9.10 14.68 -15.25
C ASN A 258 10.17 15.54 -14.54
N GLN A 259 9.89 16.77 -14.18
CA GLN A 259 10.79 17.67 -13.46
C GLN A 259 10.19 18.05 -12.10
N LEU A 260 11.04 18.28 -11.09
CA LEU A 260 10.60 18.68 -9.76
C LEU A 260 10.31 20.18 -9.73
N VAL A 261 9.04 20.56 -9.71
CA VAL A 261 8.57 21.92 -9.89
C VAL A 261 7.98 22.48 -8.61
N VAL A 262 8.30 23.73 -8.27
CA VAL A 262 7.66 24.45 -7.16
C VAL A 262 6.23 24.83 -7.57
N THR A 263 5.23 24.34 -6.80
CA THR A 263 3.82 24.50 -7.17
C THR A 263 3.05 25.43 -6.23
N ARG A 264 3.45 25.53 -4.95
CA ARG A 264 2.70 26.33 -3.97
C ARG A 264 3.59 26.74 -2.79
N PHE A 265 3.34 27.93 -2.22
CA PHE A 265 3.92 28.34 -0.94
C PHE A 265 3.03 27.89 0.23
N THR A 266 3.67 27.35 1.27
CA THR A 266 3.05 26.87 2.53
C THR A 266 3.32 27.81 3.71
N GLY A 267 4.06 28.89 3.50
CA GLY A 267 4.40 29.89 4.48
C GLY A 267 4.58 31.28 3.89
N ASN A 268 4.65 32.27 4.76
CA ASN A 268 4.72 33.69 4.39
C ASN A 268 6.15 34.27 4.51
N ASP A 269 7.19 33.45 4.35
CA ASP A 269 8.56 33.94 4.35
C ASP A 269 8.86 34.76 3.11
N SER A 270 9.02 36.09 3.30
CA SER A 270 9.28 37.04 2.21
C SER A 270 10.62 36.77 1.52
N TYR A 271 11.65 36.37 2.27
CA TYR A 271 12.96 36.04 1.71
C TYR A 271 12.87 34.83 0.77
N VAL A 272 12.13 33.77 1.18
CA VAL A 272 11.94 32.60 0.32
C VAL A 272 11.15 32.98 -0.92
N LYS A 273 10.06 33.74 -0.79
CA LYS A 273 9.24 34.20 -1.93
C LYS A 273 9.99 35.14 -2.89
N GLU A 274 10.99 35.88 -2.39
CA GLU A 274 11.87 36.68 -3.25
C GLU A 274 12.76 35.77 -4.12
N LYS A 275 13.34 34.70 -3.55
CA LYS A 275 14.29 33.82 -4.21
C LYS A 275 13.63 32.74 -5.08
N ILE A 276 12.61 32.09 -4.56
CA ILE A 276 11.89 30.99 -5.20
C ILE A 276 10.60 31.52 -5.82
N LYS A 277 10.23 30.98 -6.97
CA LYS A 277 9.00 31.32 -7.70
C LYS A 277 8.20 30.05 -8.00
N ILE A 278 6.88 30.20 -8.12
CA ILE A 278 6.02 29.17 -8.68
C ILE A 278 6.49 28.86 -10.11
N GLY A 279 6.61 27.59 -10.46
CA GLY A 279 7.13 27.13 -11.74
C GLY A 279 8.65 27.01 -11.82
N ASP A 280 9.39 27.31 -10.74
CA ASP A 280 10.82 27.00 -10.66
C ASP A 280 11.05 25.48 -10.71
N VAL A 281 12.03 25.04 -11.49
CA VAL A 281 12.45 23.64 -11.58
C VAL A 281 13.64 23.42 -10.66
N ILE A 282 13.52 22.56 -9.66
CA ILE A 282 14.62 22.17 -8.79
C ILE A 282 15.39 21.04 -9.44
N THR A 283 16.69 21.25 -9.69
CA THR A 283 17.55 20.28 -10.38
C THR A 283 18.48 19.53 -9.41
N SER A 284 18.81 20.13 -8.26
CA SER A 284 19.64 19.47 -7.25
C SER A 284 19.33 19.96 -5.83
N ILE A 285 19.58 19.08 -4.86
CA ILE A 285 19.41 19.34 -3.41
C ILE A 285 20.68 18.88 -2.71
N ASN A 286 21.32 19.78 -1.94
CA ASN A 286 22.58 19.54 -1.23
C ASN A 286 23.70 18.93 -2.11
N GLY A 287 23.72 19.27 -3.39
CA GLY A 287 24.72 18.79 -4.36
C GLY A 287 24.39 17.45 -5.03
N GLU A 288 23.28 16.80 -4.67
CA GLU A 288 22.78 15.58 -5.32
C GLU A 288 21.69 15.94 -6.33
N SER A 289 21.74 15.37 -7.54
CA SER A 289 20.71 15.60 -8.56
C SER A 289 19.38 14.97 -8.16
N ILE A 290 18.26 15.54 -8.63
CA ILE A 290 16.93 15.00 -8.36
C ILE A 290 16.80 13.55 -8.83
N ASP A 291 17.32 13.22 -10.01
CA ASP A 291 17.29 11.86 -10.54
C ASP A 291 18.06 10.86 -9.66
N ALA A 292 19.21 11.27 -9.12
CA ALA A 292 19.99 10.42 -8.20
C ALA A 292 19.20 10.17 -6.90
N ILE A 293 18.57 11.21 -6.35
CA ILE A 293 17.73 11.09 -5.15
C ILE A 293 16.52 10.19 -5.43
N VAL A 294 15.81 10.38 -6.56
CA VAL A 294 14.70 9.52 -6.96
C VAL A 294 15.15 8.05 -7.03
N LYS A 295 16.22 7.77 -7.77
CA LYS A 295 16.76 6.42 -7.93
C LYS A 295 17.08 5.76 -6.58
N LYS A 296 17.64 6.52 -5.65
CA LYS A 296 17.96 6.06 -4.29
C LYS A 296 16.71 5.77 -3.45
N MET A 297 15.63 6.55 -3.65
CA MET A 297 14.41 6.46 -2.82
C MET A 297 13.38 5.47 -3.35
N LEU A 298 13.36 5.18 -4.66
CA LEU A 298 12.41 4.25 -5.27
C LEU A 298 12.29 2.89 -4.55
N PRO A 299 13.39 2.22 -4.10
CA PRO A 299 13.30 0.94 -3.39
C PRO A 299 12.60 1.02 -2.03
N TYR A 300 12.40 2.22 -1.50
CA TYR A 300 11.82 2.49 -0.19
C TYR A 300 10.50 3.25 -0.25
N THR A 301 9.89 3.35 -1.44
CA THR A 301 8.65 4.09 -1.65
C THR A 301 7.55 3.13 -2.13
N PRO A 302 6.72 2.60 -1.20
CA PRO A 302 5.60 1.76 -1.57
C PRO A 302 4.60 2.54 -2.41
N ALA A 303 4.22 2.00 -3.55
CA ALA A 303 3.12 2.52 -4.37
C ALA A 303 2.80 1.55 -5.50
N SER A 304 1.58 1.61 -6.02
CA SER A 304 1.09 0.73 -7.07
C SER A 304 1.66 1.07 -8.45
N ASN A 305 2.04 2.33 -8.67
CA ASN A 305 2.58 2.79 -9.96
C ASN A 305 3.61 3.92 -9.79
N TYR A 306 4.33 4.23 -10.86
CA TYR A 306 5.44 5.17 -10.82
C TYR A 306 5.04 6.62 -10.51
N PRO A 307 3.95 7.20 -11.06
CA PRO A 307 3.49 8.54 -10.67
C PRO A 307 3.26 8.68 -9.16
N VAL A 308 2.71 7.67 -8.52
CA VAL A 308 2.47 7.67 -7.07
C VAL A 308 3.77 7.49 -6.28
N LYS A 309 4.76 6.73 -6.78
CA LYS A 309 6.11 6.71 -6.19
C LYS A 309 6.73 8.12 -6.22
N LEU A 310 6.64 8.83 -7.34
CA LEU A 310 7.12 10.22 -7.45
C LEU A 310 6.37 11.16 -6.51
N ARG A 311 5.03 11.04 -6.39
CA ARG A 311 4.22 11.78 -5.42
C ARG A 311 4.72 11.53 -3.98
N GLY A 312 4.95 10.27 -3.61
CA GLY A 312 5.45 9.89 -2.28
C GLY A 312 6.83 10.48 -1.99
N ILE A 313 7.73 10.42 -2.96
CA ILE A 313 9.08 10.99 -2.85
C ILE A 313 9.03 12.52 -2.73
N SER A 314 8.25 13.20 -3.58
CA SER A 314 8.18 14.68 -3.59
C SER A 314 7.54 15.25 -2.33
N SER A 315 6.50 14.60 -1.81
CA SER A 315 5.75 15.10 -0.66
C SER A 315 6.50 15.04 0.66
N SER A 316 7.41 14.10 0.83
CA SER A 316 7.98 13.80 2.16
C SER A 316 9.52 13.87 2.23
N MET A 317 10.24 13.60 1.15
CA MET A 317 11.66 13.24 1.28
C MET A 317 12.65 14.30 0.78
N PHE A 318 12.31 15.07 -0.25
CA PHE A 318 13.28 15.95 -0.89
C PHE A 318 13.72 17.14 -0.04
N LEU A 319 12.78 17.80 0.58
CA LEU A 319 13.01 19.12 1.17
C LEU A 319 12.98 19.12 2.69
N SER A 320 12.70 17.97 3.30
CA SER A 320 12.74 17.78 4.76
C SER A 320 14.15 17.46 5.25
N GLY A 321 14.39 17.63 6.54
CA GLY A 321 15.67 17.32 7.17
C GLY A 321 15.80 17.86 8.59
N ASN A 322 16.94 17.56 9.23
CA ASN A 322 17.26 18.06 10.59
C ASN A 322 18.06 19.35 10.56
N SER A 323 18.75 19.66 9.42
CA SER A 323 19.45 20.93 9.25
C SER A 323 18.46 22.06 8.97
N THR A 324 18.68 23.22 9.58
CA THR A 324 17.88 24.43 9.38
C THR A 324 18.04 25.06 8.00
N ILE A 325 19.01 24.62 7.21
CA ILE A 325 19.30 25.15 5.88
C ILE A 325 19.43 23.97 4.90
N VAL A 326 18.93 24.18 3.68
CA VAL A 326 19.12 23.32 2.53
C VAL A 326 19.69 24.12 1.35
N ASN A 327 20.65 23.54 0.64
CA ASN A 327 21.15 24.11 -0.61
C ASN A 327 20.32 23.53 -1.76
N ILE A 328 19.76 24.37 -2.60
CA ILE A 328 19.02 23.96 -3.79
C ILE A 328 19.56 24.66 -5.03
N VAL A 329 19.52 23.95 -6.15
CA VAL A 329 19.80 24.53 -7.46
C VAL A 329 18.50 24.54 -8.23
N VAL A 330 18.16 25.71 -8.77
CA VAL A 330 16.91 25.98 -9.47
C VAL A 330 17.23 26.44 -10.89
N GLN A 331 16.46 25.92 -11.84
CA GLN A 331 16.41 26.41 -13.22
C GLN A 331 15.15 27.25 -13.41
N ARG A 332 15.31 28.46 -13.94
CA ARG A 332 14.24 29.40 -14.26
C ARG A 332 14.63 30.13 -15.54
N ASP A 333 13.78 30.09 -16.58
CA ASP A 333 13.99 30.79 -17.85
C ASP A 333 15.41 30.62 -18.39
N GLU A 334 15.88 29.36 -18.51
CA GLU A 334 17.22 28.95 -18.97
C GLU A 334 18.40 29.40 -18.07
N LYS A 335 18.13 30.09 -16.95
CA LYS A 335 19.14 30.51 -15.98
C LYS A 335 19.17 29.59 -14.78
N THR A 336 20.38 29.30 -14.31
CA THR A 336 20.60 28.49 -13.11
C THR A 336 20.88 29.40 -11.91
N PHE A 337 20.20 29.11 -10.80
CA PHE A 337 20.34 29.82 -9.55
C PHE A 337 20.70 28.86 -8.41
N HIS A 338 21.54 29.31 -7.48
CA HIS A 338 21.95 28.57 -6.30
C HIS A 338 21.44 29.29 -5.06
N PHE A 339 20.62 28.62 -4.27
CA PHE A 339 20.02 29.20 -3.07
C PHE A 339 20.30 28.38 -1.82
N LYS A 340 20.49 29.09 -0.69
CA LYS A 340 20.43 28.54 0.65
C LYS A 340 19.07 28.88 1.23
N ILE A 341 18.21 27.87 1.39
CA ILE A 341 16.83 28.05 1.85
C ILE A 341 16.72 27.58 3.29
N ARG A 342 16.08 28.38 4.13
CA ARG A 342 15.77 28.04 5.50
C ARG A 342 14.62 27.05 5.55
N ARG A 343 14.77 26.04 6.43
CA ARG A 343 13.71 25.10 6.81
C ARG A 343 13.05 25.56 8.11
N TYR A 344 11.79 25.21 8.27
CA TYR A 344 10.92 25.52 9.39
C TYR A 344 10.33 24.25 9.96
N ASP A 345 9.86 24.27 11.20
CA ASP A 345 9.09 23.17 11.77
C ASP A 345 7.86 22.91 10.89
N ARG A 346 7.72 21.68 10.42
CA ARG A 346 6.62 21.27 9.53
C ARG A 346 5.24 21.55 10.10
N ARG A 347 5.09 21.52 11.43
CA ARG A 347 3.83 21.82 12.13
C ARG A 347 3.38 23.26 12.00
N LEU A 348 4.31 24.18 11.67
CA LEU A 348 4.05 25.60 11.46
C LEU A 348 3.80 25.97 9.99
N LEU A 349 3.94 25.01 9.09
CA LEU A 349 3.71 25.19 7.67
C LEU A 349 2.27 24.76 7.31
N ASN A 350 1.57 25.57 6.54
CA ASN A 350 0.26 25.24 5.98
C ASN A 350 0.42 24.25 4.81
N ALA A 351 1.09 23.13 5.07
CA ALA A 351 1.20 22.05 4.11
C ALA A 351 -0.18 21.37 3.99
N THR A 352 -0.64 21.14 2.78
CA THR A 352 -1.84 20.33 2.58
C THR A 352 -1.48 18.88 2.87
N ASP A 353 -2.27 18.23 3.71
CA ASP A 353 -2.25 16.78 3.78
C ASP A 353 -2.70 16.23 2.41
N TYR A 354 -1.80 15.50 1.77
CA TYR A 354 -2.03 14.66 0.59
C TYR A 354 -3.28 15.00 -0.24
N GLY A 355 -3.13 15.88 -1.21
CA GLY A 355 -4.15 16.09 -2.24
C GLY A 355 -5.45 16.78 -1.81
N ASN A 356 -5.55 17.30 -0.60
CA ASN A 356 -6.69 18.12 -0.23
C ASN A 356 -6.53 19.51 -0.85
N PRO A 357 -7.32 19.87 -1.85
CA PRO A 357 -7.42 21.25 -2.28
C PRO A 357 -7.97 22.06 -1.10
N GLN A 358 -7.52 23.27 -0.99
CA GLN A 358 -7.67 24.18 0.15
C GLN A 358 -9.02 24.05 0.90
N PRO A 359 -9.01 23.91 2.24
CA PRO A 359 -10.21 23.72 3.06
C PRO A 359 -11.23 24.86 3.02
N ASP A 360 -10.87 26.00 2.42
CA ASP A 360 -11.70 27.22 2.36
C ASP A 360 -12.64 27.28 1.15
N LYS A 361 -12.66 26.28 0.29
CA LYS A 361 -13.56 26.27 -0.87
C LYS A 361 -14.86 25.54 -0.54
N GLU A 362 -16.00 26.12 -0.95
CA GLU A 362 -17.31 25.44 -0.87
C GLU A 362 -17.29 24.11 -1.63
N GLY A 363 -17.89 23.09 -1.03
CA GLY A 363 -17.97 21.74 -1.63
C GLY A 363 -18.86 21.70 -2.88
N TYR A 364 -19.90 22.55 -2.94
CA TYR A 364 -20.84 22.65 -4.05
C TYR A 364 -20.94 24.10 -4.51
N ARG A 365 -20.48 24.41 -5.71
CA ARG A 365 -20.51 25.77 -6.25
C ARG A 365 -20.85 25.81 -7.74
N ILE A 366 -21.30 26.95 -8.21
CA ILE A 366 -21.50 27.22 -9.62
C ILE A 366 -20.30 28.04 -10.09
N LEU A 367 -19.63 27.59 -11.14
CA LEU A 367 -18.58 28.32 -11.82
C LEU A 367 -19.17 29.32 -12.82
N ASP A 368 -18.33 30.21 -13.31
CA ASP A 368 -18.66 31.04 -14.46
C ASP A 368 -19.18 30.16 -15.61
N ASN A 369 -20.02 30.69 -16.48
CA ASN A 369 -20.70 29.95 -17.57
C ASN A 369 -21.75 28.93 -17.13
N ASN A 370 -22.23 28.96 -15.86
CA ASN A 370 -23.29 28.10 -15.34
C ASN A 370 -22.93 26.62 -15.37
N ILE A 371 -21.75 26.29 -14.86
CA ILE A 371 -21.25 24.91 -14.70
C ILE A 371 -21.20 24.57 -13.21
N GLY A 372 -21.82 23.45 -12.82
CA GLY A 372 -21.72 22.92 -11.47
C GLY A 372 -20.28 22.41 -11.19
N TYR A 373 -19.80 22.63 -9.96
CA TYR A 373 -18.50 22.12 -9.53
C TYR A 373 -18.61 21.53 -8.14
N VAL A 374 -18.09 20.32 -7.97
CA VAL A 374 -18.09 19.56 -6.71
C VAL A 374 -16.66 19.27 -6.28
N LEU A 375 -16.36 19.64 -5.04
CA LEU A 375 -15.11 19.36 -4.36
C LEU A 375 -15.38 18.44 -3.16
N PRO A 376 -15.29 17.10 -3.29
CA PRO A 376 -15.76 16.16 -2.30
C PRO A 376 -15.21 16.33 -0.88
N PRO A 377 -13.93 16.67 -0.64
CA PRO A 377 -13.43 16.87 0.72
C PRO A 377 -14.05 18.07 1.46
N SER A 378 -14.65 19.03 0.71
CA SER A 378 -15.34 20.21 1.28
C SER A 378 -16.85 20.04 1.36
N CYS A 379 -17.40 18.90 0.90
CA CYS A 379 -18.84 18.61 0.99
C CYS A 379 -19.20 18.25 2.44
N LYS A 380 -20.33 18.80 2.91
CA LYS A 380 -20.86 18.54 4.24
C LYS A 380 -22.17 17.75 4.14
N VAL A 381 -22.35 16.80 5.07
CA VAL A 381 -23.51 15.90 5.10
C VAL A 381 -24.83 16.67 5.13
N GLU A 382 -24.90 17.72 5.93
CA GLU A 382 -26.10 18.58 6.08
C GLU A 382 -26.44 19.40 4.82
N GLU A 383 -25.45 19.67 3.96
CA GLU A 383 -25.62 20.44 2.72
C GLU A 383 -25.85 19.55 1.48
N ARG A 384 -25.72 18.24 1.61
CA ARG A 384 -25.60 17.27 0.50
C ARG A 384 -26.75 17.35 -0.50
N GLU A 385 -28.00 17.20 -0.05
CA GLU A 385 -29.16 17.19 -0.95
C GLU A 385 -29.34 18.53 -1.69
N GLN A 386 -29.19 19.64 -0.96
CA GLN A 386 -29.29 20.98 -1.55
C GLN A 386 -28.09 21.28 -2.45
N GLY A 387 -26.89 20.83 -2.06
CA GLY A 387 -25.68 20.99 -2.82
C GLY A 387 -25.72 20.25 -4.16
N VAL A 388 -26.14 18.98 -4.14
CA VAL A 388 -26.33 18.17 -5.36
C VAL A 388 -27.37 18.81 -6.28
N LYS A 389 -28.50 19.23 -5.73
CA LYS A 389 -29.53 19.95 -6.48
C LYS A 389 -28.97 21.24 -7.10
N LYS A 390 -28.24 22.04 -6.31
CA LYS A 390 -27.61 23.31 -6.77
C LYS A 390 -26.71 23.12 -8.00
N VAL A 391 -25.89 22.07 -8.00
CA VAL A 391 -24.89 21.86 -9.07
C VAL A 391 -25.45 21.13 -10.29
N LEU A 392 -26.62 20.50 -10.19
CA LEU A 392 -27.24 19.76 -11.30
C LEU A 392 -28.39 20.53 -11.95
N ASP A 393 -29.26 21.21 -11.14
CA ASP A 393 -30.45 21.86 -11.69
C ASP A 393 -30.11 23.11 -12.50
N GLY A 394 -30.48 23.11 -13.79
CA GLY A 394 -30.32 24.22 -14.67
C GLY A 394 -28.88 24.56 -15.05
N THR A 395 -27.90 23.71 -14.70
CA THR A 395 -26.53 23.87 -15.15
C THR A 395 -26.30 23.21 -16.51
N LYS A 396 -25.26 23.65 -17.24
CA LYS A 396 -24.86 23.03 -18.51
C LYS A 396 -24.22 21.67 -18.32
N GLY A 397 -23.63 21.41 -17.17
CA GLY A 397 -22.96 20.19 -16.78
C GLY A 397 -22.33 20.36 -15.41
N VAL A 398 -21.70 19.29 -14.90
CA VAL A 398 -21.05 19.28 -13.59
C VAL A 398 -19.65 18.71 -13.67
N ILE A 399 -18.72 19.34 -12.97
CA ILE A 399 -17.35 18.88 -12.79
C ILE A 399 -17.22 18.29 -11.38
N ILE A 400 -16.72 17.05 -11.29
CA ILE A 400 -16.39 16.38 -10.04
C ILE A 400 -14.87 16.35 -9.92
N ASP A 401 -14.30 17.12 -9.00
CA ASP A 401 -12.84 17.19 -8.83
C ASP A 401 -12.37 16.15 -7.83
N MET A 402 -11.87 15.02 -8.36
CA MET A 402 -11.37 13.91 -7.59
C MET A 402 -9.83 13.91 -7.40
N ARG A 403 -9.16 15.03 -7.66
CA ARG A 403 -7.73 15.21 -7.36
C ARG A 403 -7.47 15.35 -5.84
N CYS A 404 -8.20 14.59 -5.04
CA CYS A 404 -8.24 14.69 -3.58
C CYS A 404 -8.72 13.38 -2.98
N TYR A 405 -8.62 13.26 -1.65
CA TYR A 405 -9.34 12.22 -0.92
C TYR A 405 -10.70 12.77 -0.47
N PRO A 406 -11.83 12.08 -0.73
CA PRO A 406 -13.16 12.57 -0.36
C PRO A 406 -13.32 12.63 1.16
N SER A 407 -14.22 13.50 1.64
CA SER A 407 -14.66 13.51 3.04
C SER A 407 -15.46 12.24 3.37
N ASN A 408 -15.84 12.08 4.65
CA ASN A 408 -16.71 10.99 5.08
C ASN A 408 -18.15 11.10 4.53
N ASP A 409 -18.50 12.19 3.84
CA ASP A 409 -19.78 12.35 3.20
C ASP A 409 -19.82 11.64 1.84
N TYR A 410 -20.57 10.52 1.77
CA TYR A 410 -20.73 9.75 0.56
C TYR A 410 -21.82 10.36 -0.33
N ILE A 411 -21.45 11.21 -1.28
CA ILE A 411 -22.35 12.02 -2.10
C ILE A 411 -23.03 11.25 -3.25
N ILE A 412 -22.51 10.09 -3.65
CA ILE A 412 -22.95 9.34 -4.84
C ILE A 412 -24.44 8.95 -4.79
N PRO A 413 -25.01 8.44 -3.66
CA PRO A 413 -26.44 8.12 -3.59
C PRO A 413 -27.34 9.30 -3.91
N SER A 414 -26.98 10.52 -3.46
CA SER A 414 -27.76 11.74 -3.74
C SER A 414 -27.67 12.13 -5.21
N PHE A 415 -26.50 12.00 -5.85
CA PHE A 415 -26.37 12.16 -7.29
C PHE A 415 -27.25 11.17 -8.06
N LYS A 416 -27.16 9.87 -7.73
CA LYS A 416 -27.97 8.83 -8.36
C LYS A 416 -29.48 9.07 -8.18
N ALA A 417 -29.90 9.42 -6.96
CA ALA A 417 -31.30 9.72 -6.66
C ALA A 417 -31.80 10.92 -7.45
N HIS A 418 -31.04 12.02 -7.50
CA HIS A 418 -31.41 13.24 -8.23
C HIS A 418 -31.49 13.00 -9.74
N LEU A 419 -30.54 12.26 -10.31
CA LEU A 419 -30.51 11.86 -11.72
C LEU A 419 -31.45 10.68 -12.02
N LYS A 420 -32.21 10.17 -11.04
CA LYS A 420 -33.11 9.02 -11.15
C LYS A 420 -32.44 7.76 -11.71
N LEU A 421 -31.13 7.63 -11.46
CA LEU A 421 -30.39 6.42 -11.81
C LEU A 421 -30.65 5.35 -10.78
N ARG A 422 -30.90 4.10 -11.20
CA ARG A 422 -30.92 2.97 -10.27
C ARG A 422 -29.50 2.64 -9.83
N GLN A 423 -29.44 2.08 -8.64
CA GLN A 423 -28.16 1.72 -8.04
C GLN A 423 -27.63 0.47 -8.74
N GLU A 424 -26.69 0.66 -9.63
CA GLU A 424 -25.81 -0.40 -10.15
C GLU A 424 -24.46 -0.25 -9.49
N TYR A 425 -23.86 -1.36 -9.09
CA TYR A 425 -22.48 -1.35 -8.65
C TYR A 425 -21.57 -1.53 -9.86
N ASN A 426 -20.64 -0.62 -10.05
CA ASN A 426 -19.70 -0.67 -11.17
C ASN A 426 -18.40 -1.40 -10.80
N MET A 427 -18.47 -2.37 -9.90
CA MET A 427 -17.30 -3.12 -9.46
C MET A 427 -17.59 -4.57 -9.11
N MET A 428 -16.59 -5.42 -9.25
CA MET A 428 -16.54 -6.77 -8.68
C MET A 428 -15.50 -6.81 -7.58
N ILE A 429 -15.74 -7.64 -6.56
CA ILE A 429 -14.85 -7.75 -5.41
C ILE A 429 -14.36 -9.19 -5.27
N SER A 430 -13.06 -9.38 -5.02
CA SER A 430 -12.53 -10.65 -4.55
C SER A 430 -12.18 -10.58 -3.07
N LYS A 431 -12.55 -11.63 -2.32
CA LYS A 431 -12.33 -11.71 -0.88
C LYS A 431 -11.52 -12.96 -0.51
N PRO A 432 -10.66 -12.86 0.51
CA PRO A 432 -9.96 -14.03 1.06
C PRO A 432 -10.91 -14.93 1.84
N ASN A 433 -10.52 -16.19 2.01
CA ASN A 433 -11.25 -17.16 2.79
C ASN A 433 -10.36 -17.76 3.88
N VAL A 434 -10.78 -17.68 5.15
CA VAL A 434 -10.01 -18.15 6.30
C VAL A 434 -9.83 -19.66 6.26
N SER A 435 -10.82 -20.42 5.80
CA SER A 435 -10.75 -21.88 5.71
C SER A 435 -9.90 -22.38 4.53
N TYR A 436 -9.63 -21.50 3.58
CA TYR A 436 -8.83 -21.80 2.37
C TYR A 436 -7.80 -20.67 2.14
N PRO A 437 -6.78 -20.55 3.01
CA PRO A 437 -5.78 -19.47 2.91
C PRO A 437 -5.11 -19.44 1.54
N GLY A 438 -4.96 -18.24 0.98
CA GLY A 438 -4.40 -18.02 -0.35
C GLY A 438 -5.39 -18.10 -1.51
N TYR A 439 -6.62 -18.60 -1.28
CA TYR A 439 -7.69 -18.49 -2.24
C TYR A 439 -8.45 -17.18 -2.08
N PHE A 440 -8.71 -16.51 -3.20
CA PHE A 440 -9.64 -15.39 -3.28
C PHE A 440 -10.79 -15.74 -4.21
N PHE A 441 -12.00 -15.51 -3.73
CA PHE A 441 -13.23 -15.82 -4.47
C PHE A 441 -13.92 -14.54 -4.92
N MET A 442 -14.41 -14.55 -6.15
CA MET A 442 -15.18 -13.44 -6.70
C MET A 442 -16.56 -13.36 -6.07
N HIS A 443 -16.92 -12.15 -5.68
CA HIS A 443 -18.25 -11.77 -5.26
C HIS A 443 -18.78 -10.72 -6.23
N LYS A 444 -19.76 -11.08 -7.04
CA LYS A 444 -20.49 -10.11 -7.86
C LYS A 444 -21.41 -9.36 -6.92
N LEU A 445 -21.33 -8.05 -6.95
CA LEU A 445 -22.34 -7.22 -6.32
C LEU A 445 -23.57 -7.28 -7.24
N ASP A 446 -24.77 -7.50 -6.64
CA ASP A 446 -26.00 -7.61 -7.40
C ASP A 446 -26.24 -6.31 -8.17
N SER A 447 -26.18 -6.38 -9.49
CA SER A 447 -26.52 -5.27 -10.35
C SER A 447 -28.03 -5.27 -10.62
N ILE A 448 -28.67 -4.15 -10.40
CA ILE A 448 -30.04 -3.93 -10.84
C ILE A 448 -29.98 -3.06 -12.07
N SER A 449 -30.11 -3.68 -13.24
CA SER A 449 -30.15 -2.94 -14.51
C SER A 449 -31.40 -2.07 -14.63
N GLN A 450 -31.28 -0.90 -15.24
CA GLN A 450 -32.42 -0.07 -15.61
C GLN A 450 -32.34 0.57 -16.97
N GLU A 451 -33.48 0.55 -17.63
CA GLU A 451 -33.78 1.42 -18.75
C GLU A 451 -33.97 2.89 -18.24
N THR A 452 -32.99 3.74 -18.48
CA THR A 452 -33.13 5.19 -18.39
C THR A 452 -33.81 5.70 -19.65
N LYS A 453 -35.14 5.57 -19.73
CA LYS A 453 -35.90 6.17 -20.84
C LYS A 453 -36.13 7.66 -20.55
N ASN A 454 -35.61 8.50 -21.44
CA ASN A 454 -35.91 9.94 -21.52
C ASN A 454 -35.51 10.84 -20.33
N LEU A 455 -34.36 10.61 -19.70
CA LEU A 455 -33.82 11.56 -18.74
C LEU A 455 -32.81 12.50 -19.43
N HIS A 456 -32.99 13.80 -19.21
CA HIS A 456 -31.95 14.77 -19.54
C HIS A 456 -30.88 14.68 -18.45
N ILE A 457 -29.76 14.02 -18.75
CA ILE A 457 -28.61 13.91 -17.83
C ILE A 457 -27.61 14.98 -18.23
N PRO A 458 -27.27 15.91 -17.33
CA PRO A 458 -26.26 16.92 -17.63
C PRO A 458 -24.90 16.24 -17.86
N LYS A 459 -24.05 16.86 -18.67
CA LYS A 459 -22.67 16.37 -18.91
C LYS A 459 -21.92 16.32 -17.58
N VAL A 460 -21.35 15.15 -17.24
CA VAL A 460 -20.51 14.96 -16.05
C VAL A 460 -19.06 14.79 -16.48
N VAL A 461 -18.17 15.62 -15.95
CA VAL A 461 -16.72 15.49 -16.15
C VAL A 461 -16.04 15.25 -14.81
N ILE A 462 -15.25 14.20 -14.73
CA ILE A 462 -14.51 13.80 -13.52
C ILE A 462 -13.03 14.10 -13.75
N ILE A 463 -12.42 14.90 -12.88
CA ILE A 463 -10.99 15.21 -12.93
C ILE A 463 -10.23 14.31 -11.95
N VAL A 464 -9.19 13.65 -12.44
CA VAL A 464 -8.37 12.71 -11.64
C VAL A 464 -6.87 12.97 -11.83
N ASN A 465 -6.09 12.53 -10.84
CA ASN A 465 -4.62 12.47 -10.91
C ASN A 465 -4.07 11.45 -9.92
N GLU A 466 -2.75 11.44 -9.71
CA GLU A 466 -2.05 10.56 -8.79
C GLU A 466 -2.46 10.70 -7.31
N TYR A 467 -3.22 11.73 -6.93
CA TYR A 467 -3.81 11.90 -5.60
C TYR A 467 -5.17 11.23 -5.45
N THR A 468 -5.82 10.86 -6.56
CA THR A 468 -7.06 10.06 -6.57
C THR A 468 -6.74 8.65 -6.14
N GLN A 469 -7.06 8.28 -4.90
CA GLN A 469 -6.69 6.99 -4.29
C GLN A 469 -7.83 6.40 -3.47
N SER A 470 -7.99 5.05 -3.49
CA SER A 470 -8.90 4.30 -2.63
C SER A 470 -10.35 4.81 -2.80
N ALA A 471 -11.04 5.23 -1.75
CA ALA A 471 -12.39 5.77 -1.82
C ALA A 471 -12.59 6.83 -2.93
N ALA A 472 -11.53 7.56 -3.31
CA ALA A 472 -11.61 8.47 -4.46
C ALA A 472 -11.72 7.71 -5.79
N GLU A 473 -11.06 6.56 -5.91
CA GLU A 473 -11.18 5.69 -7.09
C GLU A 473 -12.54 4.99 -7.13
N ASP A 474 -13.10 4.59 -5.96
CA ASP A 474 -14.49 4.14 -5.85
C ASP A 474 -15.47 5.19 -6.40
N TYR A 475 -15.29 6.48 -6.01
CA TYR A 475 -16.10 7.58 -6.53
C TYR A 475 -16.01 7.69 -8.05
N VAL A 476 -14.80 7.61 -8.61
CA VAL A 476 -14.62 7.66 -10.06
C VAL A 476 -15.38 6.52 -10.75
N MET A 477 -15.21 5.28 -10.28
CA MET A 477 -15.91 4.12 -10.83
C MET A 477 -17.43 4.28 -10.77
N GLU A 478 -17.93 4.82 -9.65
CA GLU A 478 -19.37 5.05 -9.44
C GLU A 478 -19.92 6.18 -10.30
N PHE A 479 -19.15 7.26 -10.55
CA PHE A 479 -19.56 8.32 -11.45
C PHE A 479 -19.45 7.90 -12.93
N GLN A 480 -18.57 6.96 -13.27
CA GLN A 480 -18.45 6.42 -14.64
C GLN A 480 -19.70 5.68 -15.13
N ILE A 481 -20.61 5.25 -14.24
CA ILE A 481 -21.88 4.65 -14.67
C ILE A 481 -22.88 5.68 -15.19
N ILE A 482 -22.67 6.97 -14.92
CA ILE A 482 -23.54 8.04 -15.42
C ILE A 482 -23.38 8.11 -16.95
N PRO A 483 -24.47 7.93 -17.74
CA PRO A 483 -24.39 7.95 -19.18
C PRO A 483 -23.76 9.24 -19.73
N GLY A 484 -22.74 9.11 -20.57
CA GLY A 484 -22.04 10.24 -21.16
C GLY A 484 -21.06 10.96 -20.24
N SER A 485 -20.78 10.41 -19.02
CA SER A 485 -19.68 10.92 -18.18
C SER A 485 -18.33 10.78 -18.89
N VAL A 486 -17.40 11.66 -18.55
CA VAL A 486 -16.02 11.66 -19.09
C VAL A 486 -15.04 11.85 -17.96
N VAL A 487 -14.03 10.97 -17.89
CA VAL A 487 -12.91 11.06 -16.94
C VAL A 487 -11.70 11.65 -17.64
N ILE A 488 -11.19 12.75 -17.11
CA ILE A 488 -9.98 13.40 -17.62
C ILE A 488 -8.91 13.51 -16.55
N GLY A 489 -7.66 13.57 -16.98
CA GLY A 489 -6.53 13.78 -16.08
C GLY A 489 -5.38 12.82 -16.30
N SER A 490 -4.78 12.34 -15.22
CA SER A 490 -3.64 11.42 -15.25
C SER A 490 -3.87 10.19 -14.37
N THR A 491 -2.98 9.20 -14.48
CA THR A 491 -3.04 7.94 -13.76
C THR A 491 -3.33 8.14 -12.27
N THR A 492 -4.38 7.49 -11.78
CA THR A 492 -4.74 7.49 -10.36
C THR A 492 -3.84 6.56 -9.54
N ALA A 493 -4.06 6.47 -8.24
CA ALA A 493 -3.17 5.71 -7.36
C ALA A 493 -3.14 4.20 -7.63
N GLY A 494 -4.17 3.67 -8.27
CA GLY A 494 -4.26 2.25 -8.57
C GLY A 494 -4.21 1.37 -7.32
N ALA A 495 -4.94 1.77 -6.28
CA ALA A 495 -5.04 1.04 -5.03
C ALA A 495 -6.39 1.31 -4.38
N ASP A 496 -7.26 0.35 -4.47
CA ASP A 496 -8.57 0.37 -3.88
C ASP A 496 -8.88 -0.95 -3.16
N GLY A 497 -9.90 -0.93 -2.31
CA GLY A 497 -10.28 -2.03 -1.45
C GLY A 497 -9.97 -1.78 0.04
N ARG A 498 -10.53 -2.63 0.88
CA ARG A 498 -10.40 -2.51 2.35
C ARG A 498 -8.95 -2.70 2.78
N VAL A 499 -8.47 -1.78 3.61
CA VAL A 499 -7.11 -1.85 4.16
C VAL A 499 -7.05 -2.84 5.32
N VAL A 500 -6.02 -3.66 5.36
CA VAL A 500 -5.70 -4.59 6.43
C VAL A 500 -4.41 -4.16 7.11
N ASN A 501 -4.50 -3.97 8.42
CA ASN A 501 -3.40 -3.52 9.26
C ASN A 501 -2.82 -4.68 10.05
N PHE A 502 -1.51 -4.69 10.27
CA PHE A 502 -0.85 -5.66 11.13
C PHE A 502 0.51 -5.18 11.62
N ASP A 503 1.02 -5.89 12.61
CA ASP A 503 2.18 -5.49 13.38
C ASP A 503 3.37 -6.42 13.13
N LEU A 504 4.57 -5.83 13.12
CA LEU A 504 5.83 -6.52 13.01
C LEU A 504 6.70 -6.28 14.26
N PRO A 505 7.58 -7.22 14.65
CA PRO A 505 8.54 -7.02 15.71
C PRO A 505 9.32 -5.70 15.59
N GLY A 506 9.63 -5.08 16.72
CA GLY A 506 10.37 -3.82 16.74
C GLY A 506 9.51 -2.57 16.78
N ASN A 507 8.25 -2.70 17.23
CA ASN A 507 7.27 -1.62 17.23
C ASN A 507 7.05 -1.04 15.83
N ILE A 508 6.82 -1.92 14.88
CA ILE A 508 6.58 -1.58 13.47
C ILE A 508 5.13 -1.92 13.12
N TYR A 509 4.44 -0.93 12.57
CA TYR A 509 3.10 -1.06 12.03
C TYR A 509 3.15 -0.99 10.49
N THR A 510 2.38 -1.84 9.84
CA THR A 510 2.25 -1.87 8.38
C THR A 510 0.83 -2.21 7.95
N ARG A 511 0.55 -2.06 6.66
CA ARG A 511 -0.76 -2.38 6.08
C ARG A 511 -0.66 -2.75 4.61
N MET A 512 -1.73 -3.37 4.11
CA MET A 512 -1.91 -3.75 2.71
C MET A 512 -3.37 -3.60 2.29
N THR A 513 -3.65 -3.67 0.99
CA THR A 513 -5.01 -3.88 0.47
C THR A 513 -5.49 -5.30 0.80
N GLY A 514 -6.69 -5.45 1.33
CA GLY A 514 -7.25 -6.75 1.76
C GLY A 514 -8.34 -7.31 0.84
N TRP A 515 -8.97 -6.47 0.01
CA TRP A 515 -9.94 -6.90 -1.01
C TRP A 515 -9.41 -6.60 -2.40
N GLY A 516 -9.71 -7.48 -3.35
CA GLY A 516 -9.53 -7.14 -4.76
C GLY A 516 -10.75 -6.40 -5.30
N VAL A 517 -10.52 -5.28 -5.98
CA VAL A 517 -11.54 -4.47 -6.66
C VAL A 517 -11.26 -4.49 -8.16
N TYR A 518 -12.29 -4.76 -8.94
CA TYR A 518 -12.20 -4.92 -10.39
C TYR A 518 -13.36 -4.22 -11.06
N TYR A 519 -13.16 -3.77 -12.29
CA TYR A 519 -14.25 -3.36 -13.16
C TYR A 519 -15.19 -4.54 -13.50
N PRO A 520 -16.44 -4.28 -13.92
CA PRO A 520 -17.40 -5.33 -14.29
C PRO A 520 -16.91 -6.26 -15.41
N ASP A 521 -15.99 -5.80 -16.27
CA ASP A 521 -15.35 -6.59 -17.33
C ASP A 521 -14.20 -7.47 -16.81
N GLY A 522 -13.92 -7.46 -15.50
CA GLY A 522 -12.83 -8.18 -14.86
C GLY A 522 -11.47 -7.52 -14.95
N SER A 523 -11.35 -6.34 -15.58
CA SER A 523 -10.09 -5.59 -15.63
C SER A 523 -9.71 -5.03 -14.25
N ASN A 524 -8.39 -4.96 -13.98
CA ASN A 524 -7.88 -4.51 -12.69
C ASN A 524 -7.93 -2.98 -12.57
N LEU A 525 -8.37 -2.49 -11.41
CA LEU A 525 -8.09 -1.14 -10.97
C LEU A 525 -6.69 -1.07 -10.34
N GLN A 526 -6.32 -2.10 -9.55
CA GLN A 526 -5.01 -2.16 -8.90
C GLN A 526 -3.88 -1.96 -9.92
N ARG A 527 -2.93 -1.09 -9.59
CA ARG A 527 -1.79 -0.63 -10.38
C ARG A 527 -2.15 0.20 -11.61
N ALA A 528 -3.21 -0.14 -12.32
CA ALA A 528 -3.65 0.57 -13.52
C ALA A 528 -4.28 1.94 -13.21
N GLY A 529 -4.99 2.03 -12.07
CA GLY A 529 -5.82 3.17 -11.73
C GLY A 529 -7.19 3.14 -12.42
N ALA A 530 -7.96 4.18 -12.19
CA ALA A 530 -9.25 4.38 -12.84
C ALA A 530 -9.09 4.58 -14.36
N LYS A 531 -10.06 4.08 -15.14
CA LYS A 531 -10.08 4.27 -16.60
C LYS A 531 -10.24 5.75 -16.93
N ILE A 532 -9.40 6.28 -17.78
CA ILE A 532 -9.35 7.69 -18.21
C ILE A 532 -9.73 7.76 -19.66
N ASP A 533 -10.68 8.66 -20.01
CA ASP A 533 -11.13 8.88 -21.39
C ASP A 533 -10.22 9.84 -22.13
N GLU A 534 -9.73 10.90 -21.44
CA GLU A 534 -8.82 11.88 -22.03
C GLU A 534 -7.66 12.19 -21.06
N VAL A 535 -6.43 12.01 -21.53
CA VAL A 535 -5.23 12.32 -20.73
C VAL A 535 -4.94 13.81 -20.79
N VAL A 536 -5.06 14.47 -19.64
CA VAL A 536 -4.73 15.89 -19.45
C VAL A 536 -3.77 16.01 -18.28
N LYS A 537 -2.67 16.74 -18.46
CA LYS A 537 -1.65 16.93 -17.42
C LYS A 537 -1.30 18.41 -17.31
N PRO A 538 -0.97 18.89 -16.09
CA PRO A 538 -0.46 20.25 -15.95
C PRO A 538 0.89 20.39 -16.65
N THR A 539 1.17 21.59 -17.16
CA THR A 539 2.47 21.98 -17.72
C THR A 539 3.21 22.92 -16.78
N ILE A 540 4.54 22.97 -16.89
CA ILE A 540 5.36 23.95 -16.13
C ILE A 540 4.92 25.37 -16.49
N ALA A 541 4.61 25.62 -17.76
CA ALA A 541 4.10 26.93 -18.23
C ALA A 541 2.74 27.25 -17.60
N GLY A 542 1.82 26.30 -17.52
CA GLY A 542 0.52 26.45 -16.86
C GLY A 542 0.66 26.75 -15.37
N ILE A 543 1.48 25.99 -14.67
CA ILE A 543 1.80 26.21 -13.23
C ILE A 543 2.37 27.62 -13.02
N LYS A 544 3.33 28.04 -13.85
CA LYS A 544 3.93 29.38 -13.78
C LYS A 544 2.92 30.50 -14.03
N ALA A 545 1.97 30.28 -14.92
CA ALA A 545 0.88 31.23 -15.23
C ALA A 545 -0.27 31.16 -14.21
N GLY A 546 -0.26 30.24 -13.24
CA GLY A 546 -1.34 30.06 -12.27
C GLY A 546 -2.61 29.46 -12.87
N ARG A 547 -2.51 28.75 -13.99
CA ARG A 547 -3.62 28.08 -14.68
C ARG A 547 -3.90 26.70 -14.06
N ASP A 548 -5.16 26.30 -14.09
CA ASP A 548 -5.59 24.92 -13.86
C ASP A 548 -6.06 24.29 -15.18
N GLU A 549 -5.10 23.77 -15.95
CA GLU A 549 -5.33 23.25 -17.31
C GLU A 549 -6.32 22.08 -17.34
N LEU A 550 -6.41 21.30 -16.24
CA LEU A 550 -7.39 20.23 -16.14
C LEU A 550 -8.80 20.79 -15.94
N LEU A 551 -8.95 21.80 -15.08
CA LEU A 551 -10.25 22.48 -14.88
C LEU A 551 -10.68 23.21 -16.15
N GLU A 552 -9.76 23.88 -16.83
CA GLU A 552 -10.03 24.56 -18.11
C GLU A 552 -10.55 23.57 -19.17
N ARG A 553 -9.89 22.40 -19.31
CA ARG A 553 -10.33 21.36 -20.26
C ARG A 553 -11.69 20.76 -19.88
N ALA A 554 -11.96 20.56 -18.59
CA ALA A 554 -13.26 20.09 -18.13
C ALA A 554 -14.40 21.07 -18.52
N ILE A 555 -14.16 22.37 -18.38
CA ILE A 555 -15.10 23.42 -18.78
C ILE A 555 -15.32 23.40 -20.30
N GLU A 556 -14.26 23.25 -21.10
CA GLU A 556 -14.35 23.13 -22.57
C GLU A 556 -15.22 21.95 -22.99
N ILE A 557 -15.00 20.74 -22.42
CA ILE A 557 -15.78 19.54 -22.74
C ILE A 557 -17.28 19.74 -22.46
N ILE A 558 -17.63 20.40 -21.34
CA ILE A 558 -19.03 20.70 -21.04
C ILE A 558 -19.62 21.70 -22.06
N ASN A 559 -18.88 22.73 -22.45
CA ASN A 559 -19.35 23.71 -23.43
C ASN A 559 -19.51 23.07 -24.82
N GLU A 560 -18.56 22.23 -25.26
CA GLU A 560 -18.63 21.49 -26.54
C GLU A 560 -19.87 20.57 -26.61
N SER A 561 -20.27 19.98 -25.48
CA SER A 561 -21.42 19.07 -25.39
C SER A 561 -22.80 19.78 -25.49
N ASN A 562 -22.84 21.07 -25.35
CA ASN A 562 -24.06 21.88 -25.40
C ASN A 562 -24.26 22.63 -26.74
N HIS A 563 -23.41 22.36 -27.71
CA HIS A 563 -23.53 22.80 -29.10
C HIS A 563 -23.93 21.61 -29.99
#